data_9256a280bc80861ce7a680c42adf4f16
#
_entry.id   9256a280bc80861ce7a680c42adf4f16
#
_cell.length_a   1.000
_cell.length_b   1.000
_cell.length_c   1.000
_cell.angle_alpha   90.00
_cell.angle_beta   90.00
_cell.angle_gamma   90.00
#
_symmetry.space_group_name_H-M   'P 1'
#
loop_
_entity.id
_entity.type
_entity.pdbx_description
1 polymer ?
#
loop_
_entity_poly.entity_id
_entity_poly.type
_entity_poly.pdbx_seq_one_letter_code
_entity_poly.pdbx_strand_id
1 'polypeptide(L)'
;EMTSSLVGSEMCIRDSVIVILTVSLVLAVGGISIGMEYYGIGKTDEDIRFNIPAGSTNSEIADILVNEGVIKNKKLFMLALKFEKPAAIYPGDIILQPSSGYSEIIEKLSQMRESYKTVSITFTEGENLLDIAKKLEDNEVCTADDFLFEFNKNQGFDFENDVDDNGDMFYRMEGYFYPDTYEFYVNDSAGNVTKKLREQFEKKYKTVKAKIKNSGMSLNEVMTLASIVQLEAASEDEMPKVASVFLNRLDDPDTYPMLQSDTTTNYIKNVIKTEADNTASIEHYTECYDTYKCKGLPACLLY
;
A
#
# COMPACT_ATOMS: atom_id res chain seq x y z
N GLU A 1 -14.15 36.39 62.43
CA GLU A 1 -13.14 35.32 62.18
C GLU A 1 -13.72 33.95 61.82
N MET A 2 -15.04 33.75 61.74
CA MET A 2 -15.64 32.45 61.38
C MET A 2 -16.00 32.26 59.90
N THR A 3 -15.85 33.23 59.02
CA THR A 3 -16.21 33.14 57.60
C THR A 3 -15.09 32.71 56.67
N SER A 4 -13.82 32.84 57.08
CA SER A 4 -12.68 32.44 56.19
C SER A 4 -12.37 30.95 56.21
N SER A 5 -12.73 30.22 57.26
CA SER A 5 -12.53 28.77 57.40
C SER A 5 -13.50 27.94 56.51
N LEU A 6 -14.74 28.42 56.33
CA LEU A 6 -15.75 27.73 55.55
C LEU A 6 -15.48 27.82 54.04
N VAL A 7 -14.99 28.97 53.55
CA VAL A 7 -14.64 29.18 52.14
C VAL A 7 -13.46 28.30 51.71
N GLY A 8 -12.49 28.11 52.57
CA GLY A 8 -11.31 27.25 52.30
C GLY A 8 -11.67 25.77 52.21
N SER A 9 -12.63 25.30 53.04
CA SER A 9 -13.07 23.89 53.03
C SER A 9 -13.95 23.57 51.82
N GLU A 10 -14.85 24.49 51.38
CA GLU A 10 -15.68 24.30 50.18
C GLU A 10 -14.85 24.33 48.89
N MET A 11 -13.80 25.15 48.82
CA MET A 11 -12.90 25.19 47.67
C MET A 11 -12.10 23.90 47.57
N CYS A 12 -11.63 23.33 48.68
CA CYS A 12 -10.90 22.07 48.72
C CYS A 12 -11.77 20.86 48.34
N ILE A 13 -13.05 20.85 48.74
CA ILE A 13 -14.02 19.80 48.40
C ILE A 13 -14.35 19.85 46.91
N ARG A 14 -14.57 21.03 46.34
CA ARG A 14 -14.88 21.22 44.91
C ARG A 14 -13.73 20.75 44.02
N ASP A 15 -12.48 21.09 44.40
CA ASP A 15 -11.29 20.65 43.64
C ASP A 15 -11.09 19.14 43.73
N SER A 16 -11.34 18.53 44.89
CA SER A 16 -11.30 17.09 45.08
C SER A 16 -12.38 16.36 44.23
N VAL A 17 -13.58 16.90 44.14
CA VAL A 17 -14.66 16.34 43.32
C VAL A 17 -14.32 16.42 41.82
N ILE A 18 -13.73 17.55 41.38
CA ILE A 18 -13.29 17.72 39.98
C ILE A 18 -12.19 16.68 39.65
N VAL A 19 -11.22 16.51 40.55
CA VAL A 19 -10.14 15.50 40.33
C VAL A 19 -10.72 14.08 40.25
N ILE A 20 -11.64 13.73 41.16
CA ILE A 20 -12.28 12.39 41.14
C ILE A 20 -13.06 12.18 39.83
N LEU A 21 -13.83 13.18 39.36
CA LEU A 21 -14.59 13.09 38.12
C LEU A 21 -13.68 12.97 36.90
N THR A 22 -12.59 13.75 36.86
CA THR A 22 -11.63 13.66 35.76
C THR A 22 -10.90 12.32 35.72
N VAL A 23 -10.45 11.83 36.87
CA VAL A 23 -9.83 10.48 36.96
C VAL A 23 -10.81 9.40 36.56
N SER A 24 -12.07 9.46 37.03
CA SER A 24 -13.11 8.50 36.67
C SER A 24 -13.41 8.52 35.18
N LEU A 25 -13.45 9.71 34.56
CA LEU A 25 -13.64 9.85 33.10
C LEU A 25 -12.49 9.23 32.31
N VAL A 26 -11.24 9.52 32.71
CA VAL A 26 -10.05 8.95 32.08
C VAL A 26 -10.04 7.42 32.18
N LEU A 27 -10.37 6.89 33.35
CA LEU A 27 -10.47 5.43 33.55
C LEU A 27 -11.60 4.81 32.70
N ALA A 28 -12.73 5.48 32.61
CA ALA A 28 -13.86 5.00 31.78
C ALA A 28 -13.49 4.98 30.29
N VAL A 29 -12.91 6.07 29.77
CA VAL A 29 -12.46 6.16 28.37
C VAL A 29 -11.36 5.13 28.10
N GLY A 30 -10.40 4.98 29.00
CA GLY A 30 -9.36 3.96 28.89
C GLY A 30 -9.92 2.54 28.88
N GLY A 31 -10.86 2.24 29.77
CA GLY A 31 -11.53 0.94 29.84
C GLY A 31 -12.32 0.62 28.57
N ILE A 32 -13.06 1.60 28.03
CA ILE A 32 -13.80 1.44 26.77
C ILE A 32 -12.81 1.18 25.61
N SER A 33 -11.72 1.94 25.51
CA SER A 33 -10.71 1.77 24.46
C SER A 33 -10.06 0.37 24.52
N ILE A 34 -9.73 -0.12 25.72
CA ILE A 34 -9.20 -1.46 25.93
C ILE A 34 -10.24 -2.52 25.52
N GLY A 35 -11.49 -2.32 25.92
CA GLY A 35 -12.59 -3.22 25.56
C GLY A 35 -12.82 -3.28 24.04
N MET A 36 -12.85 -2.14 23.37
CA MET A 36 -12.98 -2.07 21.90
C MET A 36 -11.84 -2.82 21.20
N GLU A 37 -10.60 -2.63 21.66
CA GLU A 37 -9.45 -3.34 21.12
C GLU A 37 -9.54 -4.85 21.36
N TYR A 38 -9.92 -5.27 22.57
CA TYR A 38 -10.04 -6.68 22.94
C TYR A 38 -11.11 -7.41 22.13
N TYR A 39 -12.26 -6.77 21.89
CA TYR A 39 -13.38 -7.34 21.16
C TYR A 39 -13.36 -7.02 19.66
N GLY A 40 -12.31 -6.35 19.14
CA GLY A 40 -12.19 -6.00 17.72
C GLY A 40 -13.21 -4.96 17.23
N ILE A 41 -13.89 -4.23 18.14
CA ILE A 41 -14.96 -3.31 17.79
C ILE A 41 -14.40 -2.09 17.05
N GLY A 42 -14.98 -1.81 15.86
CA GLY A 42 -14.58 -0.67 15.02
C GLY A 42 -13.30 -0.89 14.21
N LYS A 43 -12.88 -2.15 14.07
CA LYS A 43 -11.80 -2.55 13.15
C LYS A 43 -12.39 -3.08 11.84
N THR A 44 -11.52 -3.24 10.82
CA THR A 44 -11.89 -3.78 9.51
C THR A 44 -12.17 -5.28 9.56
N ASP A 45 -13.10 -5.75 8.72
CA ASP A 45 -13.41 -7.17 8.49
C ASP A 45 -12.54 -7.78 7.37
N GLU A 46 -11.54 -7.05 6.89
CA GLU A 46 -10.65 -7.50 5.82
C GLU A 46 -9.79 -8.69 6.29
N ASP A 47 -9.69 -9.70 5.42
CA ASP A 47 -8.84 -10.86 5.66
C ASP A 47 -7.36 -10.51 5.49
N ILE A 48 -6.61 -10.60 6.59
CA ILE A 48 -5.15 -10.42 6.57
C ILE A 48 -4.50 -11.79 6.62
N ARG A 49 -3.74 -12.12 5.59
CA ARG A 49 -3.03 -13.39 5.47
C ARG A 49 -1.54 -13.19 5.71
N PHE A 50 -0.96 -13.98 6.61
CA PHE A 50 0.45 -13.93 6.95
C PHE A 50 0.94 -15.27 7.49
N ASN A 51 2.27 -15.41 7.60
CA ASN A 51 2.90 -16.62 8.12
C ASN A 51 3.43 -16.43 9.54
N ILE A 52 3.23 -17.44 10.39
CA ILE A 52 3.88 -17.54 11.70
C ILE A 52 5.03 -18.53 11.57
N PRO A 53 6.30 -18.08 11.69
CA PRO A 53 7.46 -18.94 11.58
C PRO A 53 7.47 -20.03 12.67
N ALA A 54 7.98 -21.23 12.31
CA ALA A 54 8.16 -22.29 13.28
C ALA A 54 9.15 -21.86 14.38
N GLY A 55 8.81 -22.17 15.62
CA GLY A 55 9.65 -21.80 16.78
C GLY A 55 9.47 -20.37 17.29
N SER A 56 8.56 -19.57 16.70
CA SER A 56 8.25 -18.22 17.19
C SER A 56 7.76 -18.27 18.64
N THR A 57 8.29 -17.39 19.46
CA THR A 57 7.79 -17.16 20.83
C THR A 57 6.48 -16.38 20.81
N ASN A 58 5.71 -16.45 21.90
CA ASN A 58 4.46 -15.65 22.03
C ASN A 58 4.70 -14.14 21.86
N SER A 59 5.90 -13.66 22.23
CA SER A 59 6.27 -12.25 22.06
C SER A 59 6.49 -11.91 20.59
N GLU A 60 7.17 -12.76 19.83
CA GLU A 60 7.40 -12.59 18.39
C GLU A 60 6.10 -12.71 17.61
N ILE A 61 5.23 -13.65 17.98
CA ILE A 61 3.89 -13.77 17.38
C ILE A 61 3.09 -12.48 17.60
N ALA A 62 3.11 -11.92 18.81
CA ALA A 62 2.44 -10.66 19.08
C ALA A 62 3.04 -9.48 18.30
N ASP A 63 4.35 -9.48 18.03
CA ASP A 63 4.99 -8.48 17.16
C ASP A 63 4.53 -8.63 15.72
N ILE A 64 4.45 -9.87 15.19
CA ILE A 64 3.91 -10.14 13.86
C ILE A 64 2.48 -9.62 13.75
N LEU A 65 1.61 -9.95 14.72
CA LEU A 65 0.21 -9.50 14.70
C LEU A 65 0.06 -7.97 14.74
N VAL A 66 0.97 -7.26 15.41
CA VAL A 66 1.02 -5.79 15.41
C VAL A 66 1.47 -5.26 14.05
N ASN A 67 2.53 -5.84 13.49
CA ASN A 67 3.10 -5.41 12.21
C ASN A 67 2.13 -5.63 11.05
N GLU A 68 1.38 -6.73 11.08
CA GLU A 68 0.33 -7.04 10.10
C GLU A 68 -0.98 -6.27 10.36
N GLY A 69 -1.05 -5.46 11.43
CA GLY A 69 -2.21 -4.64 11.72
C GLY A 69 -3.43 -5.37 12.30
N VAL A 70 -3.29 -6.66 12.61
CA VAL A 70 -4.36 -7.48 13.21
C VAL A 70 -4.70 -6.99 14.62
N ILE A 71 -3.68 -6.64 15.39
CA ILE A 71 -3.82 -6.07 16.74
C ILE A 71 -3.06 -4.74 16.86
N LYS A 72 -3.51 -3.85 17.77
CA LYS A 72 -2.81 -2.58 18.04
C LYS A 72 -1.97 -2.63 19.30
N ASN A 73 -2.33 -3.48 20.26
CA ASN A 73 -1.73 -3.47 21.59
C ASN A 73 -1.12 -4.83 21.96
N LYS A 74 0.21 -4.95 21.73
CA LYS A 74 0.98 -6.14 22.09
C LYS A 74 0.81 -6.56 23.56
N LYS A 75 0.85 -5.59 24.49
CA LYS A 75 0.77 -5.91 25.93
C LYS A 75 -0.59 -6.47 26.31
N LEU A 76 -1.65 -5.94 25.72
CA LEU A 76 -3.02 -6.41 25.97
C LEU A 76 -3.20 -7.82 25.39
N PHE A 77 -2.65 -8.10 24.19
CA PHE A 77 -2.69 -9.43 23.60
C PHE A 77 -1.90 -10.46 24.42
N MET A 78 -0.71 -10.09 24.90
CA MET A 78 0.08 -10.95 25.81
C MET A 78 -0.66 -11.23 27.13
N LEU A 79 -1.47 -10.28 27.60
CA LEU A 79 -2.32 -10.48 28.76
C LEU A 79 -3.49 -11.44 28.44
N ALA A 80 -4.13 -11.29 27.27
CA ALA A 80 -5.16 -12.19 26.78
C ALA A 80 -4.65 -13.64 26.70
N LEU A 81 -3.46 -13.87 26.15
CA LEU A 81 -2.81 -15.18 26.10
C LEU A 81 -2.65 -15.82 27.50
N LYS A 82 -2.39 -15.02 28.53
CA LYS A 82 -2.29 -15.52 29.91
C LYS A 82 -3.64 -15.93 30.49
N PHE A 83 -4.73 -15.29 30.06
CA PHE A 83 -6.08 -15.63 30.51
C PHE A 83 -6.66 -16.82 29.76
N GLU A 84 -6.55 -16.83 28.42
CA GLU A 84 -7.07 -17.88 27.55
C GLU A 84 -6.28 -19.19 27.68
N LYS A 85 -4.99 -19.11 28.01
CA LYS A 85 -4.09 -20.25 28.23
C LYS A 85 -4.18 -21.31 27.11
N PRO A 86 -3.97 -20.97 25.86
CA PRO A 86 -4.01 -21.95 24.78
C PRO A 86 -3.00 -23.07 25.02
N ALA A 87 -3.39 -24.31 24.69
CA ALA A 87 -2.52 -25.48 24.86
C ALA A 87 -1.26 -25.37 24.00
N ALA A 88 -1.38 -24.84 22.79
CA ALA A 88 -0.28 -24.54 21.86
C ALA A 88 -0.72 -23.44 20.91
N ILE A 89 0.26 -22.74 20.32
CA ILE A 89 0.11 -21.92 19.13
C ILE A 89 0.86 -22.61 18.01
N TYR A 90 0.19 -22.85 16.89
CA TYR A 90 0.77 -23.59 15.78
C TYR A 90 1.37 -22.61 14.75
N PRO A 91 2.58 -22.92 14.22
CA PRO A 91 3.19 -22.17 13.13
C PRO A 91 2.43 -22.40 11.82
N GLY A 92 2.77 -21.63 10.80
CA GLY A 92 2.23 -21.73 9.45
C GLY A 92 1.36 -20.54 9.05
N ASP A 93 0.80 -20.63 7.87
CA ASP A 93 -0.01 -19.56 7.30
C ASP A 93 -1.36 -19.46 8.01
N ILE A 94 -1.80 -18.24 8.22
CA ILE A 94 -3.07 -17.94 8.88
C ILE A 94 -3.77 -16.76 8.23
N ILE A 95 -5.10 -16.82 8.20
CA ILE A 95 -5.95 -15.69 7.85
C ILE A 95 -6.65 -15.22 9.11
N LEU A 96 -6.49 -13.94 9.43
CA LEU A 96 -7.15 -13.30 10.56
C LEU A 96 -7.79 -11.98 10.11
N GLN A 97 -8.91 -11.65 10.75
CA GLN A 97 -9.59 -10.37 10.59
C GLN A 97 -9.32 -9.51 11.84
N PRO A 98 -8.93 -8.23 11.69
CA PRO A 98 -8.77 -7.32 12.83
C PRO A 98 -10.04 -7.16 13.67
N SER A 99 -11.23 -7.30 13.08
CA SER A 99 -12.53 -7.29 13.77
C SER A 99 -12.76 -8.50 14.65
N SER A 100 -12.07 -9.62 14.42
CA SER A 100 -12.07 -10.75 15.35
C SER A 100 -11.49 -10.30 16.70
N GLY A 101 -12.18 -10.54 17.77
CA GLY A 101 -11.66 -10.27 19.12
C GLY A 101 -10.45 -11.13 19.46
N TYR A 102 -9.70 -10.75 20.49
CA TYR A 102 -8.48 -11.47 20.88
C TYR A 102 -8.72 -12.95 21.21
N SER A 103 -9.87 -13.30 21.79
CA SER A 103 -10.22 -14.71 22.07
C SER A 103 -10.32 -15.52 20.78
N GLU A 104 -11.00 -15.00 19.76
CA GLU A 104 -11.13 -15.67 18.46
C GLU A 104 -9.77 -15.76 17.73
N ILE A 105 -8.96 -14.70 17.78
CA ILE A 105 -7.60 -14.71 17.24
C ILE A 105 -6.78 -15.82 17.92
N ILE A 106 -6.80 -15.91 19.26
CA ILE A 106 -6.08 -16.93 20.02
C ILE A 106 -6.60 -18.33 19.69
N GLU A 107 -7.89 -18.51 19.54
CA GLU A 107 -8.48 -19.78 19.12
C GLU A 107 -7.97 -20.20 17.74
N LYS A 108 -8.06 -19.31 16.75
CA LYS A 108 -7.54 -19.56 15.38
C LYS A 108 -6.03 -19.86 15.38
N LEU A 109 -5.24 -19.18 16.21
CA LEU A 109 -3.82 -19.45 16.40
C LEU A 109 -3.55 -20.82 17.03
N SER A 110 -4.48 -21.37 17.79
CA SER A 110 -4.36 -22.64 18.51
C SER A 110 -4.86 -23.84 17.70
N GLN A 111 -5.41 -23.63 16.51
CA GLN A 111 -5.85 -24.70 15.62
C GLN A 111 -4.67 -25.14 14.74
N MET A 112 -4.51 -26.46 14.55
CA MET A 112 -3.57 -27.00 13.58
C MET A 112 -4.05 -26.66 12.17
N ARG A 113 -3.15 -26.11 11.35
CA ARG A 113 -3.45 -25.60 10.00
C ARG A 113 -2.74 -26.39 8.93
N GLU A 114 -3.40 -26.51 7.78
CA GLU A 114 -2.71 -26.85 6.56
C GLU A 114 -1.92 -25.62 6.07
N SER A 115 -0.74 -25.86 5.49
CA SER A 115 0.03 -24.78 4.85
C SER A 115 -0.71 -24.33 3.60
N TYR A 116 -0.93 -23.02 3.46
CA TYR A 116 -1.51 -22.48 2.23
C TYR A 116 -0.54 -22.65 1.07
N LYS A 117 -1.08 -23.01 -0.09
CA LYS A 117 -0.30 -23.10 -1.32
C LYS A 117 0.21 -21.72 -1.71
N THR A 118 1.50 -21.60 -1.91
CA THR A 118 2.12 -20.38 -2.47
C THR A 118 2.54 -20.60 -3.91
N VAL A 119 2.66 -19.50 -4.65
CA VAL A 119 3.17 -19.45 -6.01
C VAL A 119 4.17 -18.30 -6.14
N SER A 120 5.28 -18.56 -6.83
CA SER A 120 6.27 -17.53 -7.13
C SER A 120 6.03 -16.98 -8.53
N ILE A 121 5.82 -15.67 -8.62
CA ILE A 121 5.57 -14.96 -9.88
C ILE A 121 6.68 -13.94 -10.07
N THR A 122 7.31 -13.95 -11.25
CA THR A 122 8.31 -12.95 -11.64
C THR A 122 7.63 -11.90 -12.50
N PHE A 123 7.74 -10.66 -12.07
CA PHE A 123 7.42 -9.49 -12.87
C PHE A 123 8.72 -8.92 -13.45
N THR A 124 8.73 -8.71 -14.74
CA THR A 124 9.90 -8.23 -15.47
C THR A 124 9.76 -6.75 -15.82
N GLU A 125 10.86 -6.10 -16.14
CA GLU A 125 10.88 -4.74 -16.62
C GLU A 125 10.09 -4.63 -17.94
N GLY A 126 9.31 -3.56 -18.06
CA GLY A 126 8.49 -3.31 -19.25
C GLY A 126 7.10 -3.96 -19.24
N GLU A 127 6.69 -4.60 -18.15
CA GLU A 127 5.32 -5.09 -17.98
C GLU A 127 4.42 -3.98 -17.45
N ASN A 128 3.22 -3.86 -18.01
CA ASN A 128 2.20 -2.93 -17.54
C ASN A 128 1.27 -3.57 -16.49
N LEU A 129 0.39 -2.77 -15.87
CA LEU A 129 -0.54 -3.27 -14.84
C LEU A 129 -1.46 -4.38 -15.34
N LEU A 130 -1.87 -4.37 -16.63
CA LEU A 130 -2.69 -5.46 -17.20
C LEU A 130 -1.90 -6.77 -17.27
N ASP A 131 -0.62 -6.71 -17.66
CA ASP A 131 0.23 -7.90 -17.70
C ASP A 131 0.39 -8.51 -16.32
N ILE A 132 0.57 -7.66 -15.28
CA ILE A 132 0.66 -8.07 -13.89
C ILE A 132 -0.67 -8.66 -13.40
N ALA A 133 -1.77 -7.95 -13.65
CA ALA A 133 -3.11 -8.40 -13.28
C ALA A 133 -3.42 -9.79 -13.85
N LYS A 134 -3.12 -9.98 -15.14
CA LYS A 134 -3.29 -11.26 -15.81
C LYS A 134 -2.39 -12.36 -15.21
N LYS A 135 -1.12 -12.07 -14.93
CA LYS A 135 -0.23 -13.05 -14.29
C LYS A 135 -0.73 -13.47 -12.92
N LEU A 136 -1.27 -12.54 -12.13
CA LEU A 136 -1.85 -12.85 -10.83
C LEU A 136 -3.07 -13.75 -10.96
N GLU A 137 -3.97 -13.46 -11.92
CA GLU A 137 -5.16 -14.25 -12.18
C GLU A 137 -4.82 -15.63 -12.76
N ASP A 138 -3.94 -15.72 -13.75
CA ASP A 138 -3.47 -16.98 -14.37
C ASP A 138 -2.81 -17.92 -13.33
N ASN A 139 -2.27 -17.37 -12.25
CA ASN A 139 -1.67 -18.13 -11.14
C ASN A 139 -2.61 -18.28 -9.93
N GLU A 140 -3.90 -18.01 -10.10
CA GLU A 140 -4.93 -18.16 -9.07
C GLU A 140 -4.64 -17.36 -7.77
N VAL A 141 -3.94 -16.22 -7.88
CA VAL A 141 -3.64 -15.36 -6.71
C VAL A 141 -4.86 -14.51 -6.36
N CYS A 142 -5.34 -13.70 -7.31
CA CYS A 142 -6.56 -12.90 -7.21
C CYS A 142 -7.08 -12.60 -8.61
N THR A 143 -8.31 -12.07 -8.72
CA THR A 143 -8.84 -11.67 -10.02
C THR A 143 -8.13 -10.42 -10.55
N ALA A 144 -8.04 -10.30 -11.89
CA ALA A 144 -7.43 -9.14 -12.52
C ALA A 144 -8.16 -7.84 -12.14
N ASP A 145 -9.49 -7.86 -12.16
CA ASP A 145 -10.33 -6.69 -11.85
C ASP A 145 -10.15 -6.22 -10.40
N ASP A 146 -10.15 -7.14 -9.42
CA ASP A 146 -9.94 -6.79 -8.01
C ASP A 146 -8.55 -6.20 -7.79
N PHE A 147 -7.53 -6.77 -8.44
CA PHE A 147 -6.17 -6.24 -8.37
C PHE A 147 -6.07 -4.84 -8.95
N LEU A 148 -6.56 -4.60 -10.17
CA LEU A 148 -6.52 -3.28 -10.82
C LEU A 148 -7.27 -2.24 -10.00
N PHE A 149 -8.43 -2.60 -9.47
CA PHE A 149 -9.21 -1.71 -8.61
C PHE A 149 -8.46 -1.36 -7.33
N GLU A 150 -7.90 -2.35 -6.64
CA GLU A 150 -7.21 -2.14 -5.37
C GLU A 150 -5.87 -1.44 -5.55
N PHE A 151 -5.13 -1.79 -6.63
CA PHE A 151 -3.84 -1.18 -6.92
C PHE A 151 -3.92 0.31 -7.26
N ASN A 152 -5.02 0.81 -7.80
CA ASN A 152 -5.20 2.24 -8.08
C ASN A 152 -5.62 3.07 -6.86
N LYS A 153 -5.96 2.45 -5.72
CA LYS A 153 -6.27 3.17 -4.49
C LYS A 153 -5.00 3.64 -3.78
N ASN A 154 -5.15 4.66 -2.94
CA ASN A 154 -4.11 5.08 -2.03
C ASN A 154 -4.04 4.11 -0.84
N GLN A 155 -2.85 3.57 -0.56
CA GLN A 155 -2.57 2.61 0.52
C GLN A 155 -1.82 3.27 1.70
N GLY A 156 -1.49 4.56 1.59
CA GLY A 156 -0.84 5.32 2.66
C GLY A 156 0.69 5.24 2.68
N PHE A 157 1.32 4.85 1.59
CA PHE A 157 2.78 4.88 1.44
C PHE A 157 3.29 6.31 1.20
N ASP A 158 4.51 6.61 1.68
CA ASP A 158 5.08 7.95 1.57
C ASP A 158 5.23 8.42 0.12
N PHE A 159 5.61 7.53 -0.80
CA PHE A 159 5.80 7.88 -2.21
C PHE A 159 4.48 8.27 -2.91
N GLU A 160 3.34 7.76 -2.45
CA GLU A 160 2.03 8.05 -3.05
C GLU A 160 1.64 9.51 -2.95
N ASN A 161 2.24 10.26 -1.98
CA ASN A 161 2.06 11.70 -1.87
C ASN A 161 2.79 12.49 -2.96
N ASP A 162 3.79 11.85 -3.58
CA ASP A 162 4.60 12.41 -4.66
C ASP A 162 4.08 11.98 -6.05
N VAL A 163 3.00 11.19 -6.11
CA VAL A 163 2.32 10.75 -7.35
C VAL A 163 1.21 11.73 -7.70
N ASP A 164 1.24 12.24 -8.93
CA ASP A 164 0.21 13.15 -9.43
C ASP A 164 -1.18 12.48 -9.47
N ASP A 165 -2.21 13.29 -9.30
CA ASP A 165 -3.62 12.88 -9.42
C ASP A 165 -4.40 14.00 -10.15
N ASN A 166 -4.17 14.10 -11.46
CA ASN A 166 -4.72 15.17 -12.30
C ASN A 166 -5.91 14.71 -13.18
N GLY A 167 -6.30 13.42 -13.10
CA GLY A 167 -7.39 12.86 -13.89
C GLY A 167 -7.04 12.54 -15.35
N ASP A 168 -5.80 12.80 -15.79
CA ASP A 168 -5.32 12.52 -17.14
C ASP A 168 -4.63 11.14 -17.24
N MET A 169 -4.45 10.47 -16.11
CA MET A 169 -3.85 9.14 -16.02
C MET A 169 -4.92 8.05 -16.14
N PHE A 170 -4.69 7.08 -17.03
CA PHE A 170 -5.60 5.96 -17.23
C PHE A 170 -5.59 5.03 -16.01
N TYR A 171 -4.41 4.58 -15.59
CA TYR A 171 -4.17 3.97 -14.28
C TYR A 171 -3.24 4.87 -13.49
N ARG A 172 -3.73 5.45 -12.40
CA ARG A 172 -2.96 6.38 -11.55
C ARG A 172 -1.65 5.77 -11.06
N MET A 173 -1.65 4.48 -10.78
CA MET A 173 -0.53 3.78 -10.18
C MET A 173 0.24 2.90 -11.19
N GLU A 174 0.06 3.13 -12.50
CA GLU A 174 0.85 2.45 -13.53
C GLU A 174 2.35 2.63 -13.28
N GLY A 175 3.11 1.52 -13.32
CA GLY A 175 4.56 1.52 -13.13
C GLY A 175 5.05 1.74 -11.70
N TYR A 176 4.18 1.99 -10.72
CA TYR A 176 4.59 2.16 -9.31
C TYR A 176 4.67 0.80 -8.57
N PHE A 177 5.31 -0.15 -9.21
CA PHE A 177 5.75 -1.43 -8.63
C PHE A 177 7.22 -1.68 -9.03
N TYR A 178 7.88 -2.61 -8.37
CA TYR A 178 9.27 -2.93 -8.66
C TYR A 178 9.38 -4.32 -9.29
N PRO A 179 10.03 -4.48 -10.45
CA PRO A 179 10.28 -5.77 -11.08
C PRO A 179 11.12 -6.66 -10.13
N ASP A 180 10.56 -7.81 -9.78
CA ASP A 180 11.19 -8.79 -8.87
C ASP A 180 10.40 -10.11 -8.94
N THR A 181 10.90 -11.14 -8.25
CA THR A 181 10.15 -12.36 -8.02
C THR A 181 9.46 -12.29 -6.67
N TYR A 182 8.14 -12.40 -6.69
CA TYR A 182 7.29 -12.34 -5.50
C TYR A 182 6.66 -13.69 -5.24
N GLU A 183 6.58 -14.07 -3.97
CA GLU A 183 5.84 -15.23 -3.54
C GLU A 183 4.46 -14.76 -3.02
N PHE A 184 3.37 -15.28 -3.60
CA PHE A 184 2.00 -14.98 -3.22
C PHE A 184 1.29 -16.25 -2.74
N TYR A 185 0.27 -16.07 -1.91
CA TYR A 185 -0.66 -17.16 -1.62
C TYR A 185 -1.67 -17.33 -2.75
N VAL A 186 -2.03 -18.57 -3.02
CA VAL A 186 -3.18 -18.86 -3.90
C VAL A 186 -4.46 -18.40 -3.21
N ASN A 187 -5.34 -17.72 -3.94
CA ASN A 187 -6.54 -17.04 -3.44
C ASN A 187 -6.25 -16.00 -2.34
N ASP A 188 -5.20 -15.19 -2.55
CA ASP A 188 -4.90 -14.06 -1.69
C ASP A 188 -5.85 -12.87 -1.97
N SER A 189 -5.96 -11.95 -1.02
CA SER A 189 -6.69 -10.71 -1.28
C SER A 189 -5.88 -9.76 -2.17
N ALA A 190 -6.55 -9.06 -3.06
CA ALA A 190 -5.91 -8.02 -3.89
C ALA A 190 -5.24 -6.94 -3.03
N GLY A 191 -5.77 -6.65 -1.84
CA GLY A 191 -5.17 -5.72 -0.88
C GLY A 191 -3.79 -6.18 -0.38
N ASN A 192 -3.64 -7.46 -0.01
CA ASN A 192 -2.36 -8.02 0.41
C ASN A 192 -1.34 -8.02 -0.73
N VAL A 193 -1.78 -8.37 -1.93
CA VAL A 193 -0.94 -8.35 -3.15
C VAL A 193 -0.44 -6.94 -3.42
N THR A 194 -1.35 -5.96 -3.44
CA THR A 194 -1.04 -4.54 -3.65
C THR A 194 -0.05 -4.03 -2.61
N LYS A 195 -0.31 -4.29 -1.33
CA LYS A 195 0.57 -3.89 -0.23
C LYS A 195 1.97 -4.42 -0.44
N LYS A 196 2.12 -5.71 -0.76
CA LYS A 196 3.42 -6.35 -0.97
C LYS A 196 4.22 -5.73 -2.12
N LEU A 197 3.57 -5.44 -3.24
CA LEU A 197 4.22 -4.79 -4.39
C LEU A 197 4.65 -3.36 -4.04
N ARG A 198 3.81 -2.60 -3.34
CA ARG A 198 4.10 -1.24 -2.92
C ARG A 198 5.16 -1.13 -1.85
N GLU A 199 5.21 -2.05 -0.90
CA GLU A 199 6.28 -2.12 0.09
C GLU A 199 7.66 -2.26 -0.58
N GLN A 200 7.77 -3.11 -1.61
CA GLN A 200 9.01 -3.28 -2.36
C GLN A 200 9.36 -2.02 -3.17
N PHE A 201 8.37 -1.38 -3.82
CA PHE A 201 8.57 -0.12 -4.52
C PHE A 201 9.04 0.97 -3.56
N GLU A 202 8.35 1.18 -2.44
CA GLU A 202 8.70 2.17 -1.41
C GLU A 202 10.14 1.98 -0.89
N LYS A 203 10.54 0.73 -0.66
CA LYS A 203 11.91 0.39 -0.25
C LYS A 203 12.94 0.82 -1.28
N LYS A 204 12.67 0.60 -2.57
CA LYS A 204 13.55 1.01 -3.67
C LYS A 204 13.51 2.51 -3.89
N TYR A 205 12.33 3.12 -3.88
CA TYR A 205 12.15 4.56 -3.99
C TYR A 205 12.98 5.33 -2.95
N LYS A 206 12.98 4.91 -1.69
CA LYS A 206 13.80 5.53 -0.62
C LYS A 206 15.28 5.62 -0.98
N THR A 207 15.82 4.68 -1.74
CA THR A 207 17.23 4.68 -2.15
C THR A 207 17.56 5.71 -3.22
N VAL A 208 16.57 6.11 -4.04
CA VAL A 208 16.73 7.04 -5.16
C VAL A 208 16.05 8.40 -4.95
N LYS A 209 15.22 8.56 -3.92
CA LYS A 209 14.45 9.78 -3.61
C LYS A 209 15.30 11.06 -3.65
N ALA A 210 16.49 11.02 -3.05
CA ALA A 210 17.38 12.16 -3.05
C ALA A 210 17.91 12.52 -4.46
N LYS A 211 18.13 11.52 -5.33
CA LYS A 211 18.56 11.74 -6.72
C LYS A 211 17.42 12.35 -7.54
N ILE A 212 16.21 11.84 -7.38
CA ILE A 212 15.01 12.38 -8.03
C ILE A 212 14.82 13.85 -7.63
N LYS A 213 14.86 14.16 -6.34
CA LYS A 213 14.75 15.54 -5.87
C LYS A 213 15.85 16.47 -6.46
N ASN A 214 17.06 15.96 -6.63
CA ASN A 214 18.16 16.73 -7.16
C ASN A 214 18.11 16.92 -8.69
N SER A 215 17.32 16.12 -9.41
CA SER A 215 17.14 16.29 -10.87
C SER A 215 16.29 17.51 -11.22
N GLY A 216 15.51 18.03 -10.29
CA GLY A 216 14.55 19.10 -10.53
C GLY A 216 13.23 18.65 -11.16
N MET A 217 13.08 17.35 -11.43
CA MET A 217 11.87 16.72 -11.95
C MET A 217 11.03 16.13 -10.79
N SER A 218 9.72 16.09 -10.96
CA SER A 218 8.81 15.36 -10.06
C SER A 218 9.05 13.85 -10.13
N LEU A 219 8.52 13.10 -9.17
CA LEU A 219 8.56 11.63 -9.22
C LEU A 219 7.87 11.12 -10.49
N ASN A 220 6.70 11.68 -10.80
CA ASN A 220 5.93 11.27 -11.97
C ASN A 220 6.68 11.52 -13.28
N GLU A 221 7.30 12.68 -13.44
CA GLU A 221 8.11 13.00 -14.64
C GLU A 221 9.32 12.05 -14.80
N VAL A 222 10.03 11.78 -13.70
CA VAL A 222 11.18 10.84 -13.74
C VAL A 222 10.73 9.44 -14.10
N MET A 223 9.65 8.95 -13.50
CA MET A 223 9.13 7.61 -13.76
C MET A 223 8.59 7.50 -15.18
N THR A 224 7.85 8.52 -15.66
CA THR A 224 7.34 8.57 -17.04
C THR A 224 8.48 8.55 -18.07
N LEU A 225 9.50 9.37 -17.87
CA LEU A 225 10.68 9.34 -18.74
C LEU A 225 11.40 8.00 -18.69
N ALA A 226 11.56 7.42 -17.49
CA ALA A 226 12.20 6.12 -17.31
C ALA A 226 11.45 5.01 -18.04
N SER A 227 10.10 5.03 -18.03
CA SER A 227 9.28 4.06 -18.73
C SER A 227 9.47 4.12 -20.25
N ILE A 228 9.55 5.33 -20.82
CA ILE A 228 9.84 5.51 -22.24
C ILE A 228 11.24 4.98 -22.56
N VAL A 229 12.24 5.35 -21.76
CA VAL A 229 13.64 4.92 -21.97
C VAL A 229 13.78 3.40 -21.89
N GLN A 230 13.08 2.76 -20.93
CA GLN A 230 13.09 1.31 -20.77
C GLN A 230 12.58 0.58 -22.01
N LEU A 231 11.53 1.10 -22.64
CA LEU A 231 10.91 0.48 -23.81
C LEU A 231 11.59 0.82 -25.15
N GLU A 232 12.33 1.94 -25.21
CA GLU A 232 13.06 2.38 -26.42
C GLU A 232 14.49 1.85 -26.48
N ALA A 233 15.13 1.60 -25.34
CA ALA A 233 16.51 1.14 -25.30
C ALA A 233 16.60 -0.37 -25.59
N ALA A 234 17.51 -0.76 -26.48
CA ALA A 234 17.74 -2.17 -26.78
C ALA A 234 18.57 -2.89 -25.69
N SER A 235 19.26 -2.14 -24.83
CA SER A 235 20.05 -2.66 -23.70
C SER A 235 20.24 -1.59 -22.63
N GLU A 236 20.58 -2.03 -21.40
CA GLU A 236 20.88 -1.12 -20.28
C GLU A 236 22.00 -0.12 -20.61
N ASP A 237 23.01 -0.53 -21.38
CA ASP A 237 24.14 0.35 -21.79
C ASP A 237 23.69 1.49 -22.72
N GLU A 238 22.57 1.34 -23.41
CA GLU A 238 21.99 2.36 -24.28
C GLU A 238 21.07 3.33 -23.57
N MET A 239 20.48 2.94 -22.43
CA MET A 239 19.53 3.76 -21.68
C MET A 239 20.02 5.20 -21.43
N PRO A 240 21.28 5.45 -21.01
CA PRO A 240 21.74 6.82 -20.80
C PRO A 240 21.76 7.67 -22.09
N LYS A 241 21.98 7.05 -23.24
CA LYS A 241 21.98 7.76 -24.55
C LYS A 241 20.56 8.07 -24.97
N VAL A 242 19.64 7.09 -24.83
CA VAL A 242 18.22 7.26 -25.12
C VAL A 242 17.62 8.32 -24.20
N ALA A 243 17.89 8.26 -22.89
CA ALA A 243 17.47 9.27 -21.93
C ALA A 243 17.98 10.68 -22.31
N SER A 244 19.24 10.81 -22.76
CA SER A 244 19.79 12.11 -23.16
C SER A 244 19.09 12.69 -24.38
N VAL A 245 18.60 11.86 -25.30
CA VAL A 245 17.84 12.35 -26.48
C VAL A 245 16.51 12.95 -26.04
N PHE A 246 15.77 12.25 -25.14
CA PHE A 246 14.50 12.78 -24.63
C PHE A 246 14.68 14.01 -23.75
N LEU A 247 15.68 14.03 -22.88
CA LEU A 247 15.99 15.21 -22.06
C LEU A 247 16.34 16.42 -22.93
N ASN A 248 17.17 16.26 -23.97
CA ASN A 248 17.49 17.34 -24.89
C ASN A 248 16.24 17.87 -25.64
N ARG A 249 15.29 17.00 -25.98
CA ARG A 249 14.01 17.44 -26.57
C ARG A 249 13.13 18.20 -25.57
N LEU A 250 13.13 17.78 -24.30
CA LEU A 250 12.41 18.49 -23.24
C LEU A 250 13.03 19.84 -22.93
N ASP A 251 14.34 19.98 -23.04
CA ASP A 251 15.07 21.23 -22.80
C ASP A 251 14.94 22.25 -23.96
N ASP A 252 14.58 21.80 -25.18
CA ASP A 252 14.36 22.66 -26.36
C ASP A 252 12.93 22.44 -26.95
N PRO A 253 11.90 22.85 -26.23
CA PRO A 253 10.50 22.62 -26.65
C PRO A 253 10.08 23.46 -27.87
N ASP A 254 10.81 24.49 -28.21
CA ASP A 254 10.55 25.30 -29.41
C ASP A 254 10.94 24.54 -30.69
N THR A 255 12.06 23.82 -30.66
CA THR A 255 12.51 22.99 -31.77
C THR A 255 11.85 21.60 -31.76
N TYR A 256 11.69 21.03 -30.57
CA TYR A 256 11.17 19.67 -30.36
C TYR A 256 9.95 19.67 -29.43
N PRO A 257 8.80 20.19 -29.88
CA PRO A 257 7.63 20.29 -28.99
C PRO A 257 7.04 18.94 -28.59
N MET A 258 7.37 17.87 -29.32
CA MET A 258 6.83 16.53 -29.15
C MET A 258 7.94 15.51 -29.00
N LEU A 259 7.77 14.52 -28.11
CA LEU A 259 8.80 13.49 -27.87
C LEU A 259 8.83 12.41 -28.96
N GLN A 260 7.71 12.12 -29.61
CA GLN A 260 7.60 11.20 -30.76
C GLN A 260 8.15 9.79 -30.46
N SER A 261 7.62 9.15 -29.42
CA SER A 261 7.95 7.79 -29.03
C SER A 261 6.82 6.83 -29.40
N ASP A 262 7.15 5.76 -30.12
CA ASP A 262 6.19 4.73 -30.51
C ASP A 262 5.66 3.93 -29.30
N THR A 263 6.40 3.89 -28.20
CA THR A 263 6.01 3.20 -26.97
C THR A 263 4.69 3.74 -26.43
N THR A 264 4.47 5.06 -26.54
CA THR A 264 3.22 5.71 -26.12
C THR A 264 2.03 5.29 -26.97
N THR A 265 2.21 5.18 -28.28
CA THR A 265 1.14 4.71 -29.17
C THR A 265 0.84 3.23 -28.98
N ASN A 266 1.83 2.43 -28.62
CA ASN A 266 1.64 1.02 -28.27
C ASN A 266 0.84 0.86 -26.97
N TYR A 267 1.11 1.66 -25.94
CA TYR A 267 0.33 1.68 -24.70
C TYR A 267 -1.14 2.07 -24.98
N ILE A 268 -1.38 3.11 -25.75
CA ILE A 268 -2.74 3.51 -26.17
C ILE A 268 -3.47 2.35 -26.84
N LYS A 269 -2.79 1.64 -27.74
CA LYS A 269 -3.39 0.54 -28.48
C LYS A 269 -3.70 -0.68 -27.62
N ASN A 270 -2.74 -1.05 -26.78
CA ASN A 270 -2.77 -2.33 -26.04
C ASN A 270 -3.44 -2.24 -24.69
N VAL A 271 -3.47 -1.05 -24.06
CA VAL A 271 -4.06 -0.82 -22.74
C VAL A 271 -5.31 0.06 -22.87
N ILE A 272 -5.15 1.33 -23.25
CA ILE A 272 -6.27 2.29 -23.20
C ILE A 272 -7.44 1.87 -24.08
N LYS A 273 -7.20 1.47 -25.33
CA LYS A 273 -8.28 1.06 -26.23
C LYS A 273 -8.91 -0.27 -25.88
N THR A 274 -8.24 -1.08 -25.08
CA THR A 274 -8.75 -2.39 -24.64
C THR A 274 -9.63 -2.23 -23.40
N GLU A 275 -9.28 -1.32 -22.51
CA GLU A 275 -9.87 -1.21 -21.16
C GLU A 275 -10.80 -0.01 -20.99
N ALA A 276 -10.72 1.01 -21.88
CA ALA A 276 -11.56 2.19 -21.73
C ALA A 276 -13.04 1.92 -22.02
N ASP A 277 -13.90 2.43 -21.14
CA ASP A 277 -15.36 2.18 -21.16
C ASP A 277 -16.09 2.70 -22.40
N ASN A 278 -15.56 3.76 -23.03
CA ASN A 278 -16.23 4.41 -24.15
C ASN A 278 -15.27 5.24 -25.03
N THR A 279 -15.78 5.63 -26.22
CA THR A 279 -14.99 6.37 -27.22
C THR A 279 -14.47 7.72 -26.70
N ALA A 280 -15.25 8.44 -25.88
CA ALA A 280 -14.82 9.74 -25.34
C ALA A 280 -13.64 9.59 -24.37
N SER A 281 -13.63 8.53 -23.55
CA SER A 281 -12.49 8.19 -22.69
C SER A 281 -11.25 7.84 -23.52
N ILE A 282 -11.43 7.05 -24.59
CA ILE A 282 -10.32 6.71 -25.51
C ILE A 282 -9.72 7.97 -26.15
N GLU A 283 -10.57 8.91 -26.61
CA GLU A 283 -10.12 10.16 -27.23
C GLU A 283 -9.35 11.01 -26.21
N HIS A 284 -9.91 11.21 -25.01
CA HIS A 284 -9.27 11.97 -23.92
C HIS A 284 -7.88 11.42 -23.58
N TYR A 285 -7.78 10.14 -23.26
CA TYR A 285 -6.48 9.55 -22.90
C TYR A 285 -5.52 9.45 -24.08
N THR A 286 -6.01 9.29 -25.31
CA THR A 286 -5.17 9.35 -26.50
C THR A 286 -4.50 10.73 -26.65
N GLU A 287 -5.23 11.82 -26.36
CA GLU A 287 -4.65 13.18 -26.39
C GLU A 287 -3.59 13.37 -25.29
N CYS A 288 -3.77 12.76 -24.11
CA CYS A 288 -2.86 12.87 -22.99
C CYS A 288 -1.58 12.02 -23.13
N TYR A 289 -1.66 10.89 -23.83
CA TYR A 289 -0.57 9.91 -23.93
C TYR A 289 0.20 9.92 -25.25
N ASP A 290 -0.41 10.36 -26.36
CA ASP A 290 0.21 10.31 -27.70
C ASP A 290 1.30 11.36 -27.86
N THR A 291 2.56 10.96 -27.69
CA THR A 291 3.72 11.85 -27.82
C THR A 291 3.98 12.35 -29.23
N TYR A 292 3.17 11.98 -30.22
CA TYR A 292 3.11 12.60 -31.53
C TYR A 292 2.11 13.77 -31.58
N LYS A 293 1.30 13.96 -30.51
CA LYS A 293 0.26 15.00 -30.41
C LYS A 293 0.44 15.87 -29.18
N CYS A 294 0.71 15.27 -28.01
CA CYS A 294 0.94 16.01 -26.78
C CYS A 294 2.35 16.62 -26.76
N LYS A 295 2.48 17.77 -26.10
CA LYS A 295 3.77 18.44 -25.89
C LYS A 295 4.43 17.93 -24.62
N GLY A 296 5.74 17.70 -24.69
CA GLY A 296 6.51 17.24 -23.54
C GLY A 296 6.25 15.79 -23.18
N LEU A 297 6.33 15.47 -21.88
CA LEU A 297 6.04 14.13 -21.37
C LEU A 297 4.54 13.79 -21.45
N PRO A 298 4.18 12.54 -21.70
CA PRO A 298 2.79 12.09 -21.59
C PRO A 298 2.32 12.16 -20.13
N ALA A 299 1.01 12.02 -19.93
CA ALA A 299 0.38 12.21 -18.61
C ALA A 299 0.88 11.26 -17.53
N CYS A 300 1.26 10.04 -17.90
CA CYS A 300 1.68 9.00 -16.95
C CYS A 300 2.66 8.00 -17.58
N LEU A 301 3.14 7.09 -16.77
CA LEU A 301 3.97 5.95 -17.15
C LEU A 301 3.25 5.05 -18.16
N LEU A 302 4.05 4.24 -18.87
CA LEU A 302 3.56 3.30 -19.88
C LEU A 302 3.62 1.83 -19.42
N TYR A 303 4.20 1.61 -18.25
CA TYR A 303 4.28 0.32 -17.57
C TYR A 303 4.66 0.51 -16.11
#